data_4fba09acad8704d2096bd38cdf82a8ae
#
_entry.id   4fba09acad8704d2096bd38cdf82a8ae
#
_cell.length_a   1.000
_cell.length_b   1.000
_cell.length_c   1.000
_cell.angle_alpha   90.00
_cell.angle_beta   90.00
_cell.angle_gamma   90.00
#
_symmetry.space_group_name_H-M   'P 1'
#
loop_
_entity.id
_entity.type
_entity.pdbx_description
1 polymer ?
#
loop_
_entity_poly.entity_id
_entity_poly.type
_entity_poly.pdbx_seq_one_letter_code
_entity_poly.pdbx_strand_id
1 'polypeptide(L)'
;MDPTILPAACSTIAVLFLTMIVTKIIARKFSFPAPETVSCQPPVASGAFLLGALPTLLTKGLQPILHDLHAELGSVFTISIFSLKKVTFLVGPEVTAHFFQAPHSEICQPDMYKFTVPIFGKGVLLDADFATSTKQIRLARDALKRDELKNHIEPMVREVKDYFAKWGQDGIVDLKNELRQVLMLIAARCLLGKEVREKMFLEVSTLLHDLFENGTHLITLVWPYLPIPAHQRRDEARAKLGKIFHEIVKSRKISGRAEDDVLQKIMDSKCMENGRSMTENEITGILIAMLFAGQHASSSASSWMGACLLSHEQYLVAAIEEQKKLIGLHGEHMDENILMEMVNLQCCIKEAIRMHSPSAMIIRHAKKNFTVQTREGCNYEIPKGQTVATSVAVGNRLPHIYKDPHIYDPHRFGPGREEDKVGGKFAYPSFGGGRHACPGGYYAFIQIKVIWSFLLRNFELKMVSPFPQEEFGKFTPGPKGKVMVSYKKRLLLAST
;
A
#
# COMPACT_ATOMS: atom_id res chain seq x y z
N MET A 1 -30.00 -4.45 -17.32
CA MET A 1 -30.27 -3.96 -15.96
C MET A 1 -31.64 -3.32 -15.98
N ASP A 2 -32.54 -3.83 -15.18
CA ASP A 2 -33.93 -3.40 -15.13
C ASP A 2 -34.00 -1.95 -14.60
N PRO A 3 -34.58 -0.99 -15.33
CA PRO A 3 -34.62 0.42 -14.94
C PRO A 3 -35.44 0.71 -13.66
N THR A 4 -36.11 -0.28 -13.10
CA THR A 4 -36.89 -0.16 -11.87
C THR A 4 -36.13 -0.40 -10.58
N ILE A 5 -34.91 -0.97 -10.63
CA ILE A 5 -34.12 -1.32 -9.44
C ILE A 5 -33.37 -0.10 -8.88
N LEU A 6 -32.97 0.85 -9.71
CA LEU A 6 -32.22 2.04 -9.29
C LEU A 6 -33.06 3.01 -8.41
N PRO A 7 -34.32 3.32 -8.75
CA PRO A 7 -35.17 4.19 -7.91
C PRO A 7 -35.53 3.54 -6.57
N ALA A 8 -35.73 2.21 -6.54
CA ALA A 8 -36.07 1.49 -5.31
C ALA A 8 -34.88 1.45 -4.33
N ALA A 9 -33.66 1.26 -4.82
CA ALA A 9 -32.46 1.31 -3.99
C ALA A 9 -32.17 2.72 -3.43
N CYS A 10 -32.39 3.76 -4.23
CA CYS A 10 -32.25 5.15 -3.78
C CYS A 10 -33.29 5.53 -2.73
N SER A 11 -34.54 5.07 -2.87
CA SER A 11 -35.62 5.33 -1.89
C SER A 11 -35.36 4.58 -0.57
N THR A 12 -34.87 3.35 -0.61
CA THR A 12 -34.52 2.58 0.59
C THR A 12 -33.37 3.22 1.36
N ILE A 13 -32.35 3.71 0.65
CA ILE A 13 -31.22 4.45 1.24
C ILE A 13 -31.72 5.77 1.85
N ALA A 14 -32.60 6.49 1.19
CA ALA A 14 -33.16 7.74 1.70
C ALA A 14 -34.03 7.52 2.96
N VAL A 15 -34.82 6.46 3.01
CA VAL A 15 -35.63 6.09 4.19
C VAL A 15 -34.72 5.68 5.36
N LEU A 16 -33.66 4.89 5.14
CA LEU A 16 -32.68 4.54 6.17
C LEU A 16 -31.96 5.77 6.69
N PHE A 17 -31.66 6.73 5.81
CA PHE A 17 -31.03 7.99 6.18
C PHE A 17 -31.96 8.87 7.03
N LEU A 18 -33.23 8.94 6.68
CA LEU A 18 -34.24 9.69 7.41
C LEU A 18 -34.50 9.08 8.80
N THR A 19 -34.63 7.76 8.88
CA THR A 19 -34.83 7.03 10.15
C THR A 19 -33.63 7.23 11.08
N MET A 20 -32.39 7.24 10.54
CA MET A 20 -31.17 7.52 11.29
C MET A 20 -31.09 8.98 11.81
N ILE A 21 -31.61 9.95 11.05
CA ILE A 21 -31.69 11.35 11.48
C ILE A 21 -32.71 11.50 12.61
N VAL A 22 -33.88 10.88 12.49
CA VAL A 22 -34.97 10.95 13.50
C VAL A 22 -34.55 10.29 14.81
N THR A 23 -33.93 9.11 14.78
CA THR A 23 -33.38 8.46 15.99
C THR A 23 -32.32 9.30 16.68
N LYS A 24 -31.50 10.08 15.93
CA LYS A 24 -30.51 11.00 16.48
C LYS A 24 -31.12 12.22 17.19
N ILE A 25 -32.19 12.78 16.62
CA ILE A 25 -32.89 13.93 17.24
C ILE A 25 -33.49 13.49 18.57
N ILE A 26 -34.01 12.26 18.63
CA ILE A 26 -34.58 11.69 19.87
C ILE A 26 -33.47 11.39 20.89
N ALA A 27 -32.34 10.78 20.48
CA ALA A 27 -31.22 10.47 21.39
C ALA A 27 -30.57 11.72 21.99
N ARG A 28 -30.52 12.84 21.26
CA ARG A 28 -30.00 14.12 21.77
C ARG A 28 -30.84 14.73 22.90
N LYS A 29 -32.15 14.43 22.96
CA LYS A 29 -33.03 14.93 24.04
C LYS A 29 -32.86 14.22 25.37
N PHE A 30 -32.15 13.07 25.40
CA PHE A 30 -31.96 12.25 26.62
C PHE A 30 -30.51 12.11 27.07
N SER A 31 -29.56 12.90 26.53
CA SER A 31 -28.17 12.89 27.00
C SER A 31 -28.01 13.80 28.20
N PHE A 32 -27.75 13.19 29.36
CA PHE A 32 -27.30 13.91 30.58
C PHE A 32 -25.87 14.43 30.35
N PRO A 33 -25.55 15.65 30.84
CA PRO A 33 -24.16 16.15 30.78
C PRO A 33 -23.26 15.28 31.65
N ALA A 34 -22.16 14.80 31.08
CA ALA A 34 -21.11 14.13 31.84
C ALA A 34 -20.32 15.18 32.65
N PRO A 35 -19.74 14.82 33.84
CA PRO A 35 -19.00 15.76 34.65
C PRO A 35 -17.73 16.23 33.91
N GLU A 36 -17.51 17.56 33.99
CA GLU A 36 -16.37 18.25 33.43
C GLU A 36 -15.09 17.87 34.19
N THR A 37 -14.35 16.91 33.70
CA THR A 37 -12.91 16.86 33.90
C THR A 37 -12.27 17.65 32.76
N VAL A 38 -11.42 18.62 33.11
CA VAL A 38 -10.63 19.43 32.15
C VAL A 38 -9.55 18.54 31.54
N SER A 39 -9.95 17.57 30.75
CA SER A 39 -9.09 16.82 29.84
C SER A 39 -9.24 17.49 28.48
N CYS A 40 -8.13 17.97 27.92
CA CYS A 40 -8.13 18.60 26.60
C CYS A 40 -8.45 17.51 25.55
N GLN A 41 -9.72 17.40 25.18
CA GLN A 41 -10.12 16.46 24.14
C GLN A 41 -9.78 17.01 22.76
N PRO A 42 -9.43 16.16 21.80
CA PRO A 42 -9.21 16.58 20.42
C PRO A 42 -10.42 17.34 19.85
N PRO A 43 -10.21 18.46 19.14
CA PRO A 43 -11.29 19.20 18.50
C PRO A 43 -12.06 18.28 17.54
N VAL A 44 -13.39 18.44 17.51
CA VAL A 44 -14.29 17.61 16.69
C VAL A 44 -14.73 18.41 15.47
N ALA A 45 -14.54 17.87 14.28
CA ALA A 45 -15.04 18.46 13.05
C ALA A 45 -16.56 18.69 13.11
N SER A 46 -17.01 19.90 12.79
CA SER A 46 -18.43 20.26 12.87
C SER A 46 -19.27 19.44 11.88
N GLY A 47 -20.52 19.15 12.26
CA GLY A 47 -21.46 18.47 11.36
C GLY A 47 -21.75 19.28 10.09
N ALA A 48 -21.75 20.60 10.19
CA ALA A 48 -21.92 21.51 9.05
C ALA A 48 -20.75 21.40 8.06
N PHE A 49 -19.51 21.36 8.56
CA PHE A 49 -18.31 21.13 7.74
C PHE A 49 -18.42 19.79 6.98
N LEU A 50 -18.77 18.71 7.67
CA LEU A 50 -18.86 17.38 7.06
C LEU A 50 -19.97 17.30 5.99
N LEU A 51 -21.09 17.98 6.18
CA LEU A 51 -22.13 18.09 5.16
C LEU A 51 -21.66 18.89 3.95
N GLY A 52 -20.98 20.02 4.16
CA GLY A 52 -20.39 20.82 3.09
C GLY A 52 -19.28 20.10 2.32
N ALA A 53 -18.57 19.18 2.96
CA ALA A 53 -17.51 18.39 2.36
C ALA A 53 -18.01 17.18 1.53
N LEU A 54 -19.32 16.86 1.59
CA LEU A 54 -19.87 15.69 0.89
C LEU A 54 -19.63 15.68 -0.63
N PRO A 55 -19.78 16.79 -1.38
CA PRO A 55 -19.44 16.83 -2.80
C PRO A 55 -17.97 16.53 -3.06
N THR A 56 -17.07 17.05 -2.21
CA THR A 56 -15.62 16.78 -2.29
C THR A 56 -15.33 15.30 -2.02
N LEU A 57 -15.98 14.71 -1.02
CA LEU A 57 -15.82 13.28 -0.71
C LEU A 57 -16.22 12.40 -1.92
N LEU A 58 -17.31 12.74 -2.59
CA LEU A 58 -17.82 11.96 -3.73
C LEU A 58 -16.99 12.15 -5.01
N THR A 59 -16.36 13.31 -5.20
CA THR A 59 -15.65 13.66 -6.44
C THR A 59 -14.14 13.55 -6.34
N LYS A 60 -13.56 13.85 -5.17
CA LYS A 60 -12.10 13.93 -4.93
C LYS A 60 -11.61 13.01 -3.80
N GLY A 61 -12.54 12.28 -3.14
CA GLY A 61 -12.21 11.40 -2.03
C GLY A 61 -11.95 12.11 -0.70
N LEU A 62 -11.41 11.36 0.26
CA LEU A 62 -11.25 11.82 1.64
C LEU A 62 -10.02 12.73 1.87
N GLN A 63 -8.99 12.64 1.03
CA GLN A 63 -7.70 13.32 1.29
C GLN A 63 -7.79 14.85 1.32
N PRO A 64 -8.47 15.54 0.39
CA PRO A 64 -8.65 17.00 0.47
C PRO A 64 -9.34 17.43 1.77
N ILE A 65 -10.35 16.66 2.21
CA ILE A 65 -11.08 16.93 3.46
C ILE A 65 -10.16 16.83 4.68
N LEU A 66 -9.30 15.80 4.73
CA LEU A 66 -8.33 15.65 5.81
C LEU A 66 -7.28 16.76 5.80
N HIS A 67 -6.89 17.24 4.63
CA HIS A 67 -5.99 18.37 4.50
C HIS A 67 -6.62 19.65 5.05
N ASP A 68 -7.87 19.95 4.67
CA ASP A 68 -8.60 21.13 5.15
C ASP A 68 -8.81 21.08 6.67
N LEU A 69 -9.21 19.89 7.20
CA LEU A 69 -9.36 19.68 8.63
C LEU A 69 -8.03 19.84 9.39
N HIS A 70 -6.94 19.35 8.83
CA HIS A 70 -5.62 19.54 9.43
C HIS A 70 -5.23 21.02 9.46
N ALA A 71 -5.51 21.77 8.41
CA ALA A 71 -5.24 23.21 8.34
C ALA A 71 -6.08 24.01 9.33
N GLU A 72 -7.33 23.61 9.56
CA GLU A 72 -8.26 24.29 10.47
C GLU A 72 -8.07 23.88 11.95
N LEU A 73 -7.89 22.58 12.22
CA LEU A 73 -7.94 22.01 13.57
C LEU A 73 -6.56 21.57 14.11
N GLY A 74 -5.51 21.63 13.30
CA GLY A 74 -4.15 21.24 13.68
C GLY A 74 -3.86 19.74 13.57
N SER A 75 -2.79 19.30 14.21
CA SER A 75 -2.22 17.94 14.09
C SER A 75 -3.09 16.85 14.74
N VAL A 76 -4.03 17.20 15.60
CA VAL A 76 -4.91 16.24 16.31
C VAL A 76 -6.36 16.70 16.21
N PHE A 77 -7.20 15.92 15.53
CA PHE A 77 -8.63 16.23 15.40
C PHE A 77 -9.48 14.97 15.30
N THR A 78 -10.76 15.08 15.60
CA THR A 78 -11.71 13.97 15.55
C THR A 78 -12.80 14.21 14.52
N ILE A 79 -13.05 13.21 13.67
CA ILE A 79 -14.21 13.16 12.79
C ILE A 79 -15.26 12.25 13.45
N SER A 80 -16.47 12.79 13.61
CA SER A 80 -17.62 12.04 14.13
C SER A 80 -18.53 11.60 12.98
N ILE A 81 -18.46 10.32 12.63
CA ILE A 81 -19.28 9.73 11.56
C ILE A 81 -20.66 9.42 12.14
N PHE A 82 -21.67 10.22 11.76
CA PHE A 82 -23.07 10.09 12.20
C PHE A 82 -23.25 9.94 13.72
N SER A 83 -22.34 10.49 14.54
CA SER A 83 -22.27 10.32 16.00
C SER A 83 -22.19 8.86 16.50
N LEU A 84 -22.07 7.91 15.59
CA LEU A 84 -21.98 6.48 15.90
C LEU A 84 -20.52 6.04 16.04
N LYS A 85 -19.64 6.59 15.25
CA LYS A 85 -18.22 6.23 15.25
C LYS A 85 -17.35 7.48 15.21
N LYS A 86 -16.45 7.59 16.18
CA LYS A 86 -15.45 8.65 16.22
C LYS A 86 -14.10 8.10 15.73
N VAL A 87 -13.44 8.86 14.86
CA VAL A 87 -12.08 8.57 14.39
C VAL A 87 -11.22 9.78 14.69
N THR A 88 -10.22 9.61 15.55
CA THR A 88 -9.25 10.66 15.84
C THR A 88 -8.06 10.53 14.93
N PHE A 89 -7.76 11.60 14.21
CA PHE A 89 -6.60 11.69 13.34
C PHE A 89 -5.42 12.30 14.11
N LEU A 90 -4.26 11.67 13.94
CA LEU A 90 -2.95 12.12 14.39
C LEU A 90 -2.10 12.36 13.15
N VAL A 91 -1.72 13.61 12.88
CA VAL A 91 -1.01 13.98 11.64
C VAL A 91 0.25 14.76 12.01
N GLY A 92 1.39 14.22 11.65
CA GLY A 92 2.71 14.77 11.98
C GLY A 92 3.54 13.82 12.83
N PRO A 93 4.88 13.87 12.70
CA PRO A 93 5.79 12.94 13.39
C PRO A 93 5.69 13.04 14.91
N GLU A 94 5.45 14.22 15.46
CA GLU A 94 5.34 14.50 16.90
C GLU A 94 4.17 13.74 17.55
N VAL A 95 3.01 13.69 16.89
CA VAL A 95 1.81 13.03 17.41
C VAL A 95 1.70 11.57 16.97
N THR A 96 2.38 11.16 15.89
CA THR A 96 2.34 9.79 15.38
C THR A 96 3.40 8.86 15.98
N ALA A 97 4.36 9.39 16.73
CA ALA A 97 5.40 8.58 17.35
C ALA A 97 4.81 7.47 18.26
N HIS A 98 3.88 7.83 19.15
CA HIS A 98 3.18 6.86 19.99
C HIS A 98 2.32 5.89 19.18
N PHE A 99 1.57 6.39 18.19
CA PHE A 99 0.76 5.58 17.28
C PHE A 99 1.54 4.44 16.60
N PHE A 100 2.80 4.68 16.22
CA PHE A 100 3.65 3.69 15.57
C PHE A 100 4.41 2.79 16.54
N GLN A 101 4.77 3.29 17.74
CA GLN A 101 5.67 2.61 18.69
C GLN A 101 4.95 1.92 19.83
N ALA A 102 3.72 2.33 20.16
CA ALA A 102 2.98 1.80 21.29
C ALA A 102 2.85 0.26 21.25
N PRO A 103 2.91 -0.42 22.40
CA PRO A 103 2.74 -1.87 22.47
C PRO A 103 1.32 -2.27 22.08
N HIS A 104 1.13 -3.54 21.68
CA HIS A 104 -0.20 -4.08 21.31
C HIS A 104 -1.24 -3.98 22.44
N SER A 105 -0.78 -3.95 23.67
CA SER A 105 -1.65 -3.77 24.86
C SER A 105 -2.26 -2.37 24.95
N GLU A 106 -1.74 -1.38 24.22
CA GLU A 106 -2.21 0.00 24.19
C GLU A 106 -2.87 0.37 22.89
N ILE A 107 -2.23 0.03 21.76
CA ILE A 107 -2.74 0.31 20.41
C ILE A 107 -2.64 -0.97 19.57
N CYS A 108 -3.76 -1.41 18.98
CA CYS A 108 -3.81 -2.60 18.15
C CYS A 108 -4.39 -2.32 16.76
N GLN A 109 -4.35 -3.32 15.89
CA GLN A 109 -5.07 -3.25 14.62
C GLN A 109 -6.58 -3.39 14.87
N PRO A 110 -7.42 -2.62 14.18
CA PRO A 110 -8.85 -2.67 14.36
C PRO A 110 -9.48 -3.86 13.65
N ASP A 111 -10.65 -4.30 14.17
CA ASP A 111 -11.46 -5.37 13.59
C ASP A 111 -11.92 -5.10 12.14
N MET A 112 -11.86 -3.85 11.69
CA MET A 112 -12.22 -3.52 10.32
C MET A 112 -11.37 -4.21 9.24
N TYR A 113 -10.20 -4.72 9.60
CA TYR A 113 -9.38 -5.52 8.68
C TYR A 113 -9.84 -6.97 8.54
N LYS A 114 -10.89 -7.39 9.28
CA LYS A 114 -11.46 -8.75 9.17
C LYS A 114 -12.06 -9.06 7.79
N PHE A 115 -12.30 -8.04 6.97
CA PHE A 115 -12.67 -8.26 5.57
C PHE A 115 -11.61 -9.05 4.78
N THR A 116 -10.37 -9.08 5.25
CA THR A 116 -9.28 -9.83 4.62
C THR A 116 -9.31 -11.33 4.95
N VAL A 117 -10.08 -11.75 5.96
CA VAL A 117 -10.16 -13.16 6.37
C VAL A 117 -10.59 -14.09 5.24
N PRO A 118 -11.64 -13.78 4.44
CA PRO A 118 -11.98 -14.61 3.29
C PRO A 118 -10.92 -14.63 2.18
N ILE A 119 -10.04 -13.62 2.14
CA ILE A 119 -8.96 -13.52 1.15
C ILE A 119 -7.75 -14.34 1.60
N PHE A 120 -7.29 -14.14 2.83
CA PHE A 120 -6.07 -14.78 3.33
C PHE A 120 -6.33 -16.17 3.96
N GLY A 121 -7.50 -16.36 4.53
CA GLY A 121 -7.89 -17.59 5.22
C GLY A 121 -7.98 -17.40 6.74
N LYS A 122 -8.71 -18.31 7.40
CA LYS A 122 -8.84 -18.35 8.85
C LYS A 122 -7.52 -18.69 9.52
N GLY A 123 -7.24 -18.07 10.65
CA GLY A 123 -6.00 -18.25 11.42
C GLY A 123 -4.76 -17.63 10.76
N VAL A 124 -4.94 -16.76 9.74
CA VAL A 124 -3.86 -16.10 9.01
C VAL A 124 -3.81 -14.61 9.35
N LEU A 125 -2.64 -14.13 9.75
CA LEU A 125 -2.35 -12.71 10.00
C LEU A 125 -3.39 -12.08 10.94
N LEU A 126 -4.34 -11.33 10.38
CA LEU A 126 -5.30 -10.50 11.12
C LEU A 126 -6.44 -11.32 11.80
N ASP A 127 -6.59 -12.60 11.44
CA ASP A 127 -7.53 -13.53 12.07
C ASP A 127 -6.85 -14.44 13.11
N ALA A 128 -5.52 -14.45 13.12
CA ALA A 128 -4.75 -15.22 14.11
C ALA A 128 -4.70 -14.48 15.46
N ASP A 129 -4.46 -15.22 16.54
CA ASP A 129 -4.09 -14.62 17.82
C ASP A 129 -2.81 -13.76 17.68
N PHE A 130 -2.57 -12.89 18.66
CA PHE A 130 -1.48 -11.92 18.58
C PHE A 130 -0.10 -12.57 18.43
N ALA A 131 0.18 -13.68 19.13
CA ALA A 131 1.47 -14.36 19.08
C ALA A 131 1.68 -14.99 17.70
N THR A 132 0.68 -15.73 17.21
CA THR A 132 0.69 -16.36 15.88
C THR A 132 0.80 -15.30 14.77
N SER A 133 -0.01 -14.24 14.82
CA SER A 133 0.04 -13.14 13.85
C SER A 133 1.41 -12.46 13.82
N THR A 134 1.97 -12.14 14.98
CA THR A 134 3.31 -11.52 15.08
C THR A 134 4.37 -12.39 14.44
N LYS A 135 4.29 -13.70 14.62
CA LYS A 135 5.23 -14.66 14.06
C LYS A 135 5.07 -14.78 12.53
N GLN A 136 3.84 -14.88 12.04
CA GLN A 136 3.56 -14.92 10.61
C GLN A 136 4.07 -13.65 9.89
N ILE A 137 3.86 -12.47 10.49
CA ILE A 137 4.40 -11.20 9.97
C ILE A 137 5.94 -11.19 10.01
N ARG A 138 6.53 -11.73 11.08
CA ARG A 138 7.99 -11.85 11.18
C ARG A 138 8.56 -12.74 10.10
N LEU A 139 7.96 -13.90 9.83
CA LEU A 139 8.39 -14.80 8.76
C LEU A 139 8.34 -14.12 7.38
N ALA A 140 7.24 -13.44 7.06
CA ALA A 140 7.13 -12.66 5.84
C ALA A 140 8.20 -11.56 5.75
N ARG A 141 8.51 -10.89 6.87
CA ARG A 141 9.58 -9.89 6.94
C ARG A 141 10.96 -10.49 6.75
N ASP A 142 11.21 -11.63 7.40
CA ASP A 142 12.50 -12.32 7.33
C ASP A 142 12.78 -12.82 5.92
N ALA A 143 11.77 -13.32 5.20
CA ALA A 143 11.89 -13.73 3.80
C ALA A 143 12.13 -12.56 2.83
N LEU A 144 11.82 -11.31 3.23
CA LEU A 144 12.04 -10.10 2.44
C LEU A 144 13.19 -9.22 2.98
N LYS A 145 14.07 -9.79 3.82
CA LYS A 145 15.26 -9.08 4.28
C LYS A 145 16.24 -8.84 3.14
N ARG A 146 17.06 -7.82 3.31
CA ARG A 146 18.09 -7.43 2.35
C ARG A 146 18.97 -8.60 1.90
N ASP A 147 19.48 -9.38 2.85
CA ASP A 147 20.38 -10.50 2.54
C ASP A 147 19.71 -11.62 1.75
N GLU A 148 18.41 -11.85 1.99
CA GLU A 148 17.62 -12.82 1.24
C GLU A 148 17.29 -12.34 -0.18
N LEU A 149 17.08 -11.04 -0.34
CA LEU A 149 16.68 -10.45 -1.63
C LEU A 149 17.81 -10.32 -2.63
N LYS A 150 19.09 -10.42 -2.21
CA LYS A 150 20.24 -10.41 -3.12
C LYS A 150 20.11 -11.46 -4.21
N ASN A 151 19.70 -12.67 -3.84
CA ASN A 151 19.54 -13.81 -4.75
C ASN A 151 18.38 -13.63 -5.74
N HIS A 152 17.44 -12.71 -5.45
CA HIS A 152 16.30 -12.46 -6.31
C HIS A 152 16.56 -11.39 -7.39
N ILE A 153 17.67 -10.63 -7.31
CA ILE A 153 17.94 -9.54 -8.26
C ILE A 153 18.17 -10.07 -9.67
N GLU A 154 19.02 -11.09 -9.84
CA GLU A 154 19.22 -11.69 -11.17
C GLU A 154 17.95 -12.28 -11.78
N PRO A 155 17.14 -13.07 -11.03
CA PRO A 155 15.80 -13.48 -11.49
C PRO A 155 14.90 -12.32 -11.89
N MET A 156 14.87 -11.21 -11.13
CA MET A 156 14.11 -10.01 -11.49
C MET A 156 14.60 -9.39 -12.80
N VAL A 157 15.90 -9.24 -12.97
CA VAL A 157 16.51 -8.69 -14.20
C VAL A 157 16.15 -9.55 -15.41
N ARG A 158 16.19 -10.87 -15.26
CA ARG A 158 15.80 -11.81 -16.32
C ARG A 158 14.34 -11.64 -16.71
N GLU A 159 13.41 -11.62 -15.74
CA GLU A 159 11.99 -11.43 -16.03
C GLU A 159 11.71 -10.08 -16.71
N VAL A 160 12.42 -9.02 -16.32
CA VAL A 160 12.30 -7.69 -16.95
C VAL A 160 12.82 -7.72 -18.40
N LYS A 161 13.99 -8.32 -18.64
CA LYS A 161 14.57 -8.46 -19.98
C LYS A 161 13.63 -9.25 -20.91
N ASP A 162 13.18 -10.42 -20.46
CA ASP A 162 12.29 -11.30 -21.22
C ASP A 162 10.95 -10.63 -21.51
N TYR A 163 10.41 -9.90 -20.53
CA TYR A 163 9.15 -9.20 -20.69
C TYR A 163 9.22 -8.10 -21.75
N PHE A 164 10.22 -7.22 -21.68
CA PHE A 164 10.36 -6.10 -22.59
C PHE A 164 11.03 -6.46 -23.92
N ALA A 165 11.55 -7.68 -24.08
CA ALA A 165 12.03 -8.20 -25.36
C ALA A 165 10.93 -8.19 -26.45
N LYS A 166 9.65 -8.27 -26.05
CA LYS A 166 8.49 -8.16 -26.93
C LYS A 166 8.25 -6.75 -27.49
N TRP A 167 8.84 -5.71 -26.88
CA TRP A 167 8.72 -4.35 -27.40
C TRP A 167 9.56 -4.23 -28.66
N GLY A 168 8.93 -3.69 -29.77
CA GLY A 168 9.59 -3.47 -31.03
C GLY A 168 10.55 -2.29 -31.02
N GLN A 169 10.84 -1.75 -32.21
CA GLN A 169 11.72 -0.57 -32.33
C GLN A 169 11.06 0.68 -31.76
N ASP A 170 9.77 0.84 -31.95
CA ASP A 170 8.94 1.92 -31.41
C ASP A 170 7.50 1.47 -31.21
N GLY A 171 6.73 2.26 -30.49
CA GLY A 171 5.32 1.98 -30.25
C GLY A 171 4.71 2.86 -29.15
N ILE A 172 3.45 2.59 -28.85
CA ILE A 172 2.69 3.24 -27.78
C ILE A 172 2.09 2.16 -26.90
N VAL A 173 2.25 2.30 -25.59
CA VAL A 173 1.78 1.34 -24.59
C VAL A 173 1.05 2.01 -23.43
N ASP A 174 0.20 1.26 -22.76
CA ASP A 174 -0.29 1.63 -21.43
C ASP A 174 0.74 1.21 -20.38
N LEU A 175 1.59 2.14 -19.98
CA LEU A 175 2.68 1.91 -19.02
C LEU A 175 2.17 1.30 -17.71
N LYS A 176 1.00 1.74 -17.21
CA LYS A 176 0.39 1.18 -15.99
C LYS A 176 0.13 -0.32 -16.14
N ASN A 177 -0.38 -0.74 -17.30
CA ASN A 177 -0.64 -2.15 -17.57
C ASN A 177 0.66 -2.94 -17.74
N GLU A 178 1.64 -2.40 -18.46
CA GLU A 178 2.95 -3.05 -18.65
C GLU A 178 3.67 -3.26 -17.31
N LEU A 179 3.70 -2.24 -16.46
CA LEU A 179 4.30 -2.32 -15.13
C LEU A 179 3.59 -3.33 -14.23
N ARG A 180 2.26 -3.39 -14.28
CA ARG A 180 1.48 -4.39 -13.52
C ARG A 180 1.83 -5.82 -13.94
N GLN A 181 1.99 -6.07 -15.24
CA GLN A 181 2.31 -7.40 -15.76
C GLN A 181 3.72 -7.84 -15.39
N VAL A 182 4.73 -6.98 -15.59
CA VAL A 182 6.12 -7.32 -15.25
C VAL A 182 6.31 -7.52 -13.75
N LEU A 183 5.65 -6.72 -12.92
CA LEU A 183 5.67 -6.88 -11.47
C LEU A 183 5.03 -8.20 -11.02
N MET A 184 3.97 -8.65 -11.71
CA MET A 184 3.37 -9.96 -11.43
C MET A 184 4.28 -11.12 -11.84
N LEU A 185 5.03 -11.01 -12.94
CA LEU A 185 6.03 -12.00 -13.37
C LEU A 185 7.16 -12.10 -12.33
N ILE A 186 7.68 -10.96 -11.89
CA ILE A 186 8.70 -10.88 -10.82
C ILE A 186 8.17 -11.54 -9.54
N ALA A 187 6.95 -11.20 -9.11
CA ALA A 187 6.35 -11.77 -7.91
C ALA A 187 6.14 -13.29 -8.04
N ALA A 188 5.69 -13.77 -9.20
CA ALA A 188 5.54 -15.20 -9.46
C ALA A 188 6.89 -15.93 -9.37
N ARG A 189 7.96 -15.37 -9.93
CA ARG A 189 9.30 -15.97 -9.89
C ARG A 189 9.89 -15.97 -8.48
N CYS A 190 9.87 -14.82 -7.80
CA CYS A 190 10.59 -14.62 -6.54
C CYS A 190 9.80 -15.08 -5.30
N LEU A 191 8.47 -14.92 -5.32
CA LEU A 191 7.64 -15.22 -4.15
C LEU A 191 6.99 -16.59 -4.23
N LEU A 192 6.47 -17.00 -5.40
CA LEU A 192 5.70 -18.23 -5.58
C LEU A 192 6.52 -19.40 -6.11
N GLY A 193 7.66 -19.10 -6.72
CA GLY A 193 8.58 -20.10 -7.25
C GLY A 193 8.41 -20.40 -8.73
N LYS A 194 9.38 -21.14 -9.25
CA LYS A 194 9.46 -21.45 -10.68
C LYS A 194 8.31 -22.31 -11.19
N GLU A 195 7.74 -23.18 -10.36
CA GLU A 195 6.62 -24.02 -10.75
C GLU A 195 5.41 -23.16 -11.16
N VAL A 196 5.09 -22.15 -10.37
CA VAL A 196 4.03 -21.19 -10.70
C VAL A 196 4.41 -20.38 -11.94
N ARG A 197 5.64 -19.84 -11.95
CA ARG A 197 6.09 -18.96 -13.02
C ARG A 197 6.12 -19.65 -14.40
N GLU A 198 6.55 -20.89 -14.46
CA GLU A 198 6.80 -21.60 -15.73
C GLU A 198 5.60 -22.42 -16.21
N LYS A 199 4.79 -22.96 -15.28
CA LYS A 199 3.74 -23.91 -15.63
C LYS A 199 2.32 -23.41 -15.38
N MET A 200 2.11 -22.52 -14.40
CA MET A 200 0.78 -22.15 -13.92
C MET A 200 0.55 -20.64 -13.86
N PHE A 201 1.43 -19.84 -14.49
CA PHE A 201 1.41 -18.39 -14.33
C PHE A 201 0.05 -17.77 -14.72
N LEU A 202 -0.50 -18.16 -15.86
CA LEU A 202 -1.76 -17.59 -16.35
C LEU A 202 -2.93 -17.93 -15.42
N GLU A 203 -3.02 -19.18 -14.98
CA GLU A 203 -4.07 -19.64 -14.07
C GLU A 203 -3.97 -18.91 -12.71
N VAL A 204 -2.78 -18.93 -12.09
CA VAL A 204 -2.56 -18.31 -10.79
C VAL A 204 -2.78 -16.79 -10.83
N SER A 205 -2.29 -16.11 -11.87
CA SER A 205 -2.48 -14.66 -12.01
C SER A 205 -3.95 -14.28 -12.21
N THR A 206 -4.71 -15.08 -12.96
CA THR A 206 -6.16 -14.89 -13.14
C THR A 206 -6.90 -15.11 -11.83
N LEU A 207 -6.60 -16.18 -11.11
CA LEU A 207 -7.22 -16.47 -9.81
C LEU A 207 -6.90 -15.38 -8.76
N LEU A 208 -5.67 -14.87 -8.74
CA LEU A 208 -5.30 -13.75 -7.85
C LEU A 208 -6.04 -12.46 -8.22
N HIS A 209 -6.19 -12.19 -9.50
CA HIS A 209 -6.97 -11.05 -9.96
C HIS A 209 -8.44 -11.17 -9.52
N ASP A 210 -9.08 -12.31 -9.74
CA ASP A 210 -10.46 -12.55 -9.32
C ASP A 210 -10.62 -12.45 -7.80
N LEU A 211 -9.67 -13.02 -7.05
CA LEU A 211 -9.65 -12.97 -5.59
C LEU A 211 -9.58 -11.53 -5.07
N PHE A 212 -8.69 -10.71 -5.63
CA PHE A 212 -8.45 -9.35 -5.14
C PHE A 212 -9.55 -8.39 -5.60
N GLU A 213 -9.96 -8.41 -6.86
CA GLU A 213 -11.04 -7.55 -7.36
C GLU A 213 -12.37 -7.84 -6.64
N ASN A 214 -12.72 -9.10 -6.43
CA ASN A 214 -13.96 -9.46 -5.74
C ASN A 214 -13.84 -9.38 -4.20
N GLY A 215 -12.63 -9.33 -3.65
CA GLY A 215 -12.35 -9.23 -2.21
C GLY A 215 -12.26 -7.82 -1.65
N THR A 216 -12.14 -6.78 -2.50
CA THR A 216 -11.90 -5.40 -2.06
C THR A 216 -13.01 -4.40 -2.37
N HIS A 217 -14.18 -4.89 -2.75
CA HIS A 217 -15.36 -4.03 -2.93
C HIS A 217 -15.78 -3.36 -1.62
N LEU A 218 -16.36 -2.18 -1.70
CA LEU A 218 -16.87 -1.44 -0.54
C LEU A 218 -17.82 -2.27 0.33
N ILE A 219 -18.68 -3.08 -0.30
CA ILE A 219 -19.59 -4.01 0.40
C ILE A 219 -18.79 -5.04 1.21
N THR A 220 -17.69 -5.55 0.67
CA THR A 220 -16.82 -6.53 1.34
C THR A 220 -16.19 -5.95 2.61
N LEU A 221 -15.83 -4.66 2.60
CA LEU A 221 -15.26 -3.99 3.79
C LEU A 221 -16.22 -3.97 4.98
N VAL A 222 -17.54 -3.92 4.71
CA VAL A 222 -18.58 -3.83 5.75
C VAL A 222 -19.19 -5.20 6.03
N TRP A 223 -19.48 -5.98 5.00
CA TRP A 223 -20.14 -7.28 5.10
C TRP A 223 -19.42 -8.34 4.26
N PRO A 224 -18.27 -8.85 4.73
CA PRO A 224 -17.39 -9.75 3.95
C PRO A 224 -17.99 -11.13 3.67
N TYR A 225 -19.08 -11.49 4.30
CA TYR A 225 -19.71 -12.82 4.21
C TYR A 225 -21.12 -12.82 3.58
N LEU A 226 -21.54 -11.71 2.95
CA LEU A 226 -22.83 -11.72 2.22
C LEU A 226 -22.77 -12.73 1.04
N PRO A 227 -23.84 -13.49 0.80
CA PRO A 227 -23.91 -14.46 -0.29
C PRO A 227 -24.18 -13.78 -1.65
N ILE A 228 -23.27 -12.92 -2.08
CA ILE A 228 -23.33 -12.22 -3.37
C ILE A 228 -22.40 -12.85 -4.39
N PRO A 229 -22.66 -12.73 -5.71
CA PRO A 229 -21.83 -13.35 -6.75
C PRO A 229 -20.36 -12.99 -6.69
N ALA A 230 -20.02 -11.75 -6.27
CA ALA A 230 -18.63 -11.34 -6.09
C ALA A 230 -17.93 -12.15 -4.98
N HIS A 231 -18.60 -12.36 -3.84
CA HIS A 231 -18.02 -13.16 -2.75
C HIS A 231 -17.90 -14.64 -3.12
N GLN A 232 -18.83 -15.20 -3.90
CA GLN A 232 -18.72 -16.58 -4.41
C GLN A 232 -17.48 -16.73 -5.32
N ARG A 233 -17.29 -15.83 -6.28
CA ARG A 233 -16.09 -15.81 -7.14
C ARG A 233 -14.79 -15.68 -6.34
N ARG A 234 -14.75 -14.79 -5.34
CA ARG A 234 -13.63 -14.65 -4.42
C ARG A 234 -13.32 -15.97 -3.71
N ASP A 235 -14.32 -16.60 -3.14
CA ASP A 235 -14.17 -17.84 -2.34
C ASP A 235 -13.75 -19.03 -3.23
N GLU A 236 -14.29 -19.13 -4.44
CA GLU A 236 -13.87 -20.11 -5.44
C GLU A 236 -12.40 -19.90 -5.87
N ALA A 237 -12.01 -18.65 -6.16
CA ALA A 237 -10.63 -18.33 -6.50
C ALA A 237 -9.68 -18.68 -5.35
N ARG A 238 -10.06 -18.35 -4.10
CA ARG A 238 -9.28 -18.71 -2.90
C ARG A 238 -9.12 -20.22 -2.73
N ALA A 239 -10.19 -20.97 -2.96
CA ALA A 239 -10.19 -22.43 -2.85
C ALA A 239 -9.28 -23.08 -3.93
N LYS A 240 -9.35 -22.60 -5.18
CA LYS A 240 -8.48 -23.08 -6.28
C LYS A 240 -7.02 -22.77 -6.00
N LEU A 241 -6.68 -21.55 -5.59
CA LEU A 241 -5.31 -21.19 -5.17
C LEU A 241 -4.83 -22.08 -4.02
N GLY A 242 -5.70 -22.39 -3.05
CA GLY A 242 -5.39 -23.30 -1.96
C GLY A 242 -4.97 -24.68 -2.45
N LYS A 243 -5.67 -25.24 -3.43
CA LYS A 243 -5.34 -26.54 -4.05
C LYS A 243 -3.99 -26.48 -4.78
N ILE A 244 -3.76 -25.45 -5.59
CA ILE A 244 -2.50 -25.29 -6.33
C ILE A 244 -1.32 -25.23 -5.38
N PHE A 245 -1.37 -24.39 -4.34
CA PHE A 245 -0.27 -24.27 -3.38
C PHE A 245 -0.11 -25.53 -2.52
N HIS A 246 -1.19 -26.21 -2.16
CA HIS A 246 -1.12 -27.52 -1.49
C HIS A 246 -0.30 -28.53 -2.31
N GLU A 247 -0.60 -28.67 -3.59
CA GLU A 247 0.12 -29.61 -4.48
C GLU A 247 1.60 -29.23 -4.64
N ILE A 248 1.92 -27.94 -4.74
CA ILE A 248 3.32 -27.48 -4.81
C ILE A 248 4.06 -27.81 -3.51
N VAL A 249 3.50 -27.48 -2.35
CA VAL A 249 4.09 -27.75 -1.05
C VAL A 249 4.30 -29.25 -0.84
N LYS A 250 3.30 -30.06 -1.18
CA LYS A 250 3.37 -31.53 -1.13
C LYS A 250 4.46 -32.08 -2.03
N SER A 251 4.51 -31.62 -3.29
CA SER A 251 5.53 -32.04 -4.26
C SER A 251 6.95 -31.70 -3.78
N ARG A 252 7.17 -30.51 -3.24
CA ARG A 252 8.48 -30.09 -2.70
C ARG A 252 8.90 -30.95 -1.50
N LYS A 253 7.97 -31.22 -0.57
CA LYS A 253 8.23 -32.10 0.58
C LYS A 253 8.61 -33.53 0.18
N ILE A 254 7.94 -34.09 -0.84
CA ILE A 254 8.22 -35.45 -1.33
C ILE A 254 9.54 -35.49 -2.10
N SER A 255 9.81 -34.53 -2.96
CA SER A 255 11.02 -34.51 -3.79
C SER A 255 12.29 -34.12 -3.04
N GLY A 256 12.17 -33.53 -1.83
CA GLY A 256 13.30 -32.98 -1.08
C GLY A 256 13.99 -31.82 -1.78
N ARG A 257 13.39 -31.23 -2.82
CA ARG A 257 13.95 -30.09 -3.53
C ARG A 257 13.82 -28.83 -2.72
N ALA A 258 14.93 -28.20 -2.40
CA ALA A 258 14.98 -26.85 -1.89
C ALA A 258 15.09 -25.86 -3.06
N GLU A 259 14.18 -24.89 -3.11
CA GLU A 259 14.18 -23.80 -4.09
C GLU A 259 14.57 -22.49 -3.40
N ASP A 260 15.19 -21.57 -4.12
CA ASP A 260 15.53 -20.25 -3.54
C ASP A 260 14.40 -19.24 -3.85
N ASP A 261 13.26 -19.45 -3.21
CA ASP A 261 12.09 -18.56 -3.28
C ASP A 261 11.45 -18.37 -1.90
N VAL A 262 10.56 -17.38 -1.81
CA VAL A 262 9.90 -17.04 -0.55
C VAL A 262 8.97 -18.17 -0.07
N LEU A 263 8.34 -18.90 -0.97
CA LEU A 263 7.54 -20.09 -0.61
C LEU A 263 8.39 -21.11 0.16
N GLN A 264 9.60 -21.44 -0.35
CA GLN A 264 10.49 -22.38 0.31
C GLN A 264 10.91 -21.88 1.69
N LYS A 265 11.28 -20.58 1.80
CA LYS A 265 11.66 -19.98 3.09
C LYS A 265 10.55 -20.04 4.13
N ILE A 266 9.30 -19.84 3.70
CA ILE A 266 8.13 -19.99 4.57
C ILE A 266 7.94 -21.48 4.96
N MET A 267 8.12 -22.42 4.04
CA MET A 267 8.03 -23.85 4.32
C MET A 267 9.09 -24.32 5.31
N ASP A 268 10.33 -23.86 5.17
CA ASP A 268 11.48 -24.25 6.01
C ASP A 268 11.48 -23.57 7.37
N SER A 269 10.66 -22.54 7.55
CA SER A 269 10.60 -21.83 8.82
C SER A 269 10.13 -22.75 9.94
N LYS A 270 11.07 -23.06 10.85
CA LYS A 270 10.80 -23.88 12.02
C LYS A 270 9.96 -23.11 13.03
N CYS A 271 8.81 -23.63 13.28
CA CYS A 271 8.02 -23.53 14.49
C CYS A 271 7.36 -22.23 14.92
N MET A 272 6.07 -22.33 14.99
CA MET A 272 5.24 -21.64 15.99
C MET A 272 5.77 -21.91 17.42
N GLU A 273 5.50 -21.05 18.40
CA GLU A 273 6.02 -21.15 19.78
C GLU A 273 5.79 -22.51 20.47
N ASN A 274 4.80 -23.27 19.99
CA ASN A 274 4.44 -24.60 20.47
C ASN A 274 5.14 -25.75 19.72
N GLY A 275 6.17 -25.50 18.92
CA GLY A 275 6.89 -26.55 18.19
C GLY A 275 6.21 -27.07 16.92
N ARG A 276 4.98 -26.62 16.56
CA ARG A 276 4.31 -27.07 15.34
C ARG A 276 4.80 -26.33 14.09
N SER A 277 4.83 -27.03 12.98
CA SER A 277 5.01 -26.44 11.67
C SER A 277 3.76 -25.68 11.23
N MET A 278 3.91 -24.70 10.33
CA MET A 278 2.77 -24.04 9.71
C MET A 278 1.94 -25.03 8.90
N THR A 279 0.63 -24.84 8.94
CA THR A 279 -0.29 -25.56 8.09
C THR A 279 -0.21 -25.03 6.65
N GLU A 280 -0.60 -25.83 5.70
CA GLU A 280 -0.63 -25.42 4.29
C GLU A 280 -1.58 -24.24 4.04
N ASN A 281 -2.67 -24.14 4.81
CA ASN A 281 -3.56 -22.98 4.76
C ASN A 281 -2.86 -21.70 5.25
N GLU A 282 -2.04 -21.77 6.30
CA GLU A 282 -1.25 -20.65 6.79
C GLU A 282 -0.20 -20.23 5.75
N ILE A 283 0.53 -21.19 5.16
CA ILE A 283 1.51 -20.92 4.11
C ILE A 283 0.83 -20.24 2.92
N THR A 284 -0.25 -20.82 2.40
CA THR A 284 -1.03 -20.26 1.28
C THR A 284 -1.53 -18.86 1.59
N GLY A 285 -2.08 -18.67 2.79
CA GLY A 285 -2.63 -17.37 3.21
C GLY A 285 -1.57 -16.29 3.34
N ILE A 286 -0.40 -16.61 3.86
CA ILE A 286 0.73 -15.66 3.95
C ILE A 286 1.21 -15.27 2.55
N LEU A 287 1.36 -16.22 1.62
CA LEU A 287 1.74 -15.93 0.23
C LEU A 287 0.71 -15.03 -0.47
N ILE A 288 -0.58 -15.33 -0.35
CA ILE A 288 -1.65 -14.49 -0.90
C ILE A 288 -1.60 -13.09 -0.27
N ALA A 289 -1.37 -12.98 1.04
CA ALA A 289 -1.28 -11.69 1.70
C ALA A 289 -0.07 -10.86 1.23
N MET A 290 1.08 -11.50 1.00
CA MET A 290 2.26 -10.83 0.46
C MET A 290 2.03 -10.31 -0.96
N LEU A 291 1.38 -11.11 -1.81
CA LEU A 291 1.00 -10.70 -3.17
C LEU A 291 -0.04 -9.58 -3.17
N PHE A 292 -1.07 -9.71 -2.33
CA PHE A 292 -2.10 -8.68 -2.16
C PHE A 292 -1.49 -7.33 -1.75
N ALA A 293 -0.61 -7.34 -0.74
CA ALA A 293 0.03 -6.14 -0.24
C ALA A 293 1.02 -5.53 -1.26
N GLY A 294 1.78 -6.38 -1.97
CA GLY A 294 2.89 -5.93 -2.82
C GLY A 294 2.47 -5.55 -4.24
N GLN A 295 1.54 -6.29 -4.87
CA GLN A 295 1.25 -6.14 -6.29
C GLN A 295 0.64 -4.79 -6.65
N HIS A 296 -0.46 -4.42 -5.98
CA HIS A 296 -1.16 -3.15 -6.27
C HIS A 296 -0.34 -1.93 -5.81
N ALA A 297 0.30 -2.02 -4.65
CA ALA A 297 1.11 -0.93 -4.12
C ALA A 297 2.34 -0.65 -4.98
N SER A 298 3.08 -1.68 -5.40
CA SER A 298 4.26 -1.52 -6.25
C SER A 298 3.89 -1.04 -7.67
N SER A 299 2.79 -1.57 -8.22
CA SER A 299 2.30 -1.13 -9.54
C SER A 299 1.87 0.34 -9.51
N SER A 300 1.15 0.77 -8.48
CA SER A 300 0.77 2.17 -8.29
C SER A 300 2.02 3.06 -8.13
N ALA A 301 2.94 2.71 -7.24
CA ALA A 301 4.16 3.46 -6.99
C ALA A 301 5.04 3.59 -8.25
N SER A 302 5.23 2.49 -8.99
CA SER A 302 6.01 2.47 -10.23
C SER A 302 5.35 3.29 -11.34
N SER A 303 4.02 3.24 -11.45
CA SER A 303 3.26 4.01 -12.44
C SER A 303 3.29 5.51 -12.16
N TRP A 304 3.14 5.91 -10.89
CA TRP A 304 3.27 7.31 -10.49
C TRP A 304 4.69 7.83 -10.67
N MET A 305 5.69 7.02 -10.30
CA MET A 305 7.10 7.37 -10.53
C MET A 305 7.35 7.60 -12.02
N GLY A 306 6.83 6.74 -12.88
CA GLY A 306 6.95 6.93 -14.32
C GLY A 306 6.26 8.18 -14.83
N ALA A 307 5.01 8.42 -14.43
CA ALA A 307 4.28 9.62 -14.82
C ALA A 307 5.01 10.90 -14.37
N CYS A 308 5.48 10.93 -13.11
CA CYS A 308 6.24 12.06 -12.59
C CYS A 308 7.57 12.25 -13.33
N LEU A 309 8.36 11.18 -13.47
CA LEU A 309 9.68 11.26 -14.11
C LEU A 309 9.58 11.73 -15.57
N LEU A 310 8.65 11.14 -16.34
CA LEU A 310 8.48 11.48 -17.77
C LEU A 310 7.85 12.86 -18.00
N SER A 311 7.27 13.48 -16.97
CA SER A 311 6.70 14.83 -17.02
C SER A 311 7.68 15.91 -16.55
N HIS A 312 8.88 15.52 -16.05
CA HIS A 312 9.89 16.47 -15.53
C HIS A 312 11.25 16.18 -16.17
N GLU A 313 11.50 16.79 -17.31
CA GLU A 313 12.68 16.54 -18.17
C GLU A 313 14.01 16.59 -17.40
N GLN A 314 14.19 17.54 -16.51
CA GLN A 314 15.42 17.68 -15.71
C GLN A 314 15.75 16.45 -14.88
N TYR A 315 14.76 15.81 -14.27
CA TYR A 315 14.96 14.61 -13.46
C TYR A 315 15.09 13.36 -14.33
N LEU A 316 14.41 13.34 -15.47
CA LEU A 316 14.57 12.27 -16.47
C LEU A 316 16.01 12.27 -17.02
N VAL A 317 16.55 13.43 -17.39
CA VAL A 317 17.94 13.57 -17.85
C VAL A 317 18.91 13.11 -16.76
N ALA A 318 18.75 13.59 -15.52
CA ALA A 318 19.60 13.18 -14.41
C ALA A 318 19.58 11.66 -14.15
N ALA A 319 18.39 11.02 -14.25
CA ALA A 319 18.26 9.57 -14.11
C ALA A 319 18.91 8.81 -15.26
N ILE A 320 18.84 9.32 -16.50
CA ILE A 320 19.51 8.74 -17.67
C ILE A 320 21.03 8.85 -17.53
N GLU A 321 21.57 10.02 -17.13
CA GLU A 321 23.01 10.22 -16.93
C GLU A 321 23.55 9.31 -15.81
N GLU A 322 22.78 9.10 -14.73
CA GLU A 322 23.10 8.10 -13.70
C GLU A 322 23.24 6.70 -14.33
N GLN A 323 22.31 6.29 -15.20
CA GLN A 323 22.40 4.99 -15.88
C GLN A 323 23.59 4.89 -16.81
N LYS A 324 23.92 5.95 -17.58
CA LYS A 324 25.12 5.98 -18.43
C LYS A 324 26.42 5.80 -17.61
N LYS A 325 26.52 6.53 -16.49
CA LYS A 325 27.66 6.40 -15.58
C LYS A 325 27.79 4.97 -15.05
N LEU A 326 26.69 4.36 -14.59
CA LEU A 326 26.72 3.00 -14.06
C LEU A 326 27.06 1.96 -15.13
N ILE A 327 26.60 2.12 -16.38
CA ILE A 327 27.00 1.27 -17.50
C ILE A 327 28.51 1.43 -17.76
N GLY A 328 29.06 2.64 -17.72
CA GLY A 328 30.49 2.90 -17.90
C GLY A 328 31.35 2.22 -16.84
N LEU A 329 30.86 2.14 -15.59
CA LEU A 329 31.60 1.55 -14.48
C LEU A 329 31.44 0.01 -14.38
N HIS A 330 30.25 -0.50 -14.64
CA HIS A 330 29.87 -1.89 -14.33
C HIS A 330 29.35 -2.68 -15.54
N GLY A 331 29.30 -2.08 -16.75
CA GLY A 331 28.68 -2.69 -17.92
C GLY A 331 27.18 -2.91 -17.74
N GLU A 332 26.69 -3.99 -18.34
CA GLU A 332 25.27 -4.41 -18.25
C GLU A 332 24.93 -5.15 -16.94
N HIS A 333 25.93 -5.39 -16.10
CA HIS A 333 25.73 -6.10 -14.83
C HIS A 333 24.80 -5.32 -13.91
N MET A 334 24.01 -6.04 -13.12
CA MET A 334 23.09 -5.44 -12.15
C MET A 334 23.00 -6.36 -10.92
N ASP A 335 23.54 -5.87 -9.83
CA ASP A 335 23.48 -6.50 -8.51
C ASP A 335 22.96 -5.50 -7.47
N GLU A 336 22.95 -5.90 -6.22
CA GLU A 336 22.50 -5.06 -5.13
C GLU A 336 23.35 -3.78 -4.98
N ASN A 337 24.67 -3.89 -5.11
CA ASN A 337 25.56 -2.75 -4.91
C ASN A 337 25.27 -1.68 -5.98
N ILE A 338 25.17 -2.09 -7.24
CA ILE A 338 24.84 -1.19 -8.36
C ILE A 338 23.45 -0.56 -8.19
N LEU A 339 22.47 -1.34 -7.72
CA LEU A 339 21.14 -0.79 -7.41
C LEU A 339 21.19 0.23 -6.27
N MET A 340 22.10 0.09 -5.29
CA MET A 340 22.27 1.07 -4.22
C MET A 340 22.97 2.35 -4.69
N GLU A 341 23.78 2.29 -5.74
CA GLU A 341 24.40 3.46 -6.38
C GLU A 341 23.40 4.33 -7.18
N MET A 342 22.20 3.81 -7.49
CA MET A 342 21.13 4.55 -8.20
C MET A 342 20.45 5.55 -7.25
N VAL A 343 21.14 6.63 -6.91
CA VAL A 343 20.65 7.64 -5.94
C VAL A 343 19.57 8.52 -6.53
N ASN A 344 19.73 9.01 -7.77
CA ASN A 344 18.72 9.84 -8.43
C ASN A 344 17.42 9.06 -8.63
N LEU A 345 17.52 7.82 -9.12
CA LEU A 345 16.36 6.95 -9.30
C LEU A 345 15.68 6.65 -7.96
N GLN A 346 16.46 6.41 -6.88
CA GLN A 346 15.93 6.26 -5.53
C GLN A 346 15.14 7.48 -5.08
N CYS A 347 15.66 8.68 -5.29
CA CYS A 347 15.00 9.94 -4.93
C CYS A 347 13.72 10.15 -5.72
N CYS A 348 13.72 9.84 -7.02
CA CYS A 348 12.51 9.89 -7.87
C CYS A 348 11.42 8.96 -7.37
N ILE A 349 11.77 7.72 -6.98
CA ILE A 349 10.81 6.76 -6.40
C ILE A 349 10.25 7.29 -5.09
N LYS A 350 11.11 7.78 -4.17
CA LYS A 350 10.69 8.31 -2.88
C LYS A 350 9.73 9.50 -3.04
N GLU A 351 10.04 10.43 -3.94
CA GLU A 351 9.22 11.61 -4.18
C GLU A 351 7.87 11.26 -4.79
N ALA A 352 7.83 10.35 -5.74
CA ALA A 352 6.57 9.87 -6.32
C ALA A 352 5.69 9.20 -5.25
N ILE A 353 6.26 8.37 -4.37
CA ILE A 353 5.52 7.73 -3.26
C ILE A 353 5.11 8.77 -2.20
N ARG A 354 5.90 9.81 -1.96
CA ARG A 354 5.51 10.91 -1.07
C ARG A 354 4.24 11.60 -1.57
N MET A 355 4.23 11.97 -2.84
CA MET A 355 3.12 12.69 -3.46
C MET A 355 1.89 11.80 -3.71
N HIS A 356 2.11 10.54 -4.07
CA HIS A 356 1.09 9.58 -4.47
C HIS A 356 1.24 8.27 -3.70
N SER A 357 1.06 8.34 -2.37
CA SER A 357 1.21 7.16 -1.53
C SER A 357 0.17 6.09 -1.84
N PRO A 358 0.57 4.83 -2.05
CA PRO A 358 -0.35 3.71 -2.22
C PRO A 358 -1.25 3.45 -0.99
N SER A 359 -0.86 3.96 0.18
CA SER A 359 -1.66 3.90 1.41
C SER A 359 -2.14 5.31 1.77
N ALA A 360 -3.44 5.56 1.68
CA ALA A 360 -4.01 6.87 1.97
C ALA A 360 -4.00 7.18 3.48
N MET A 361 -4.25 6.17 4.31
CA MET A 361 -4.27 6.29 5.76
C MET A 361 -3.93 4.97 6.44
N ILE A 362 -3.51 5.04 7.70
CA ILE A 362 -3.27 3.90 8.58
C ILE A 362 -4.20 4.02 9.78
N ILE A 363 -4.88 2.93 10.15
CA ILE A 363 -5.90 2.91 11.19
C ILE A 363 -5.51 1.95 12.30
N ARG A 364 -5.79 2.35 13.54
CA ARG A 364 -5.54 1.59 14.79
C ARG A 364 -6.74 1.70 15.71
N HIS A 365 -6.71 0.91 16.77
CA HIS A 365 -7.68 0.93 17.86
C HIS A 365 -6.98 1.12 19.20
N ALA A 366 -7.40 2.12 19.98
CA ALA A 366 -6.87 2.41 21.31
C ALA A 366 -7.43 1.43 22.34
N LYS A 367 -6.59 0.60 22.95
CA LYS A 367 -6.95 -0.33 24.03
C LYS A 367 -6.83 0.30 25.41
N LYS A 368 -6.07 1.39 25.53
CA LYS A 368 -5.91 2.21 26.75
C LYS A 368 -6.01 3.69 26.40
N ASN A 369 -6.27 4.51 27.40
CA ASN A 369 -6.08 5.96 27.27
C ASN A 369 -4.60 6.24 27.02
N PHE A 370 -4.31 7.20 26.17
CA PHE A 370 -2.96 7.74 25.99
C PHE A 370 -3.03 9.21 25.62
N THR A 371 -1.94 9.94 25.89
CA THR A 371 -1.83 11.37 25.59
C THR A 371 -0.84 11.59 24.47
N VAL A 372 -1.15 12.53 23.59
CA VAL A 372 -0.23 13.04 22.56
C VAL A 372 -0.03 14.53 22.75
N GLN A 373 1.19 15.00 22.47
CA GLN A 373 1.53 16.42 22.50
C GLN A 373 1.76 16.92 21.10
N THR A 374 1.11 18.02 20.73
CA THR A 374 1.34 18.67 19.44
C THR A 374 2.61 19.50 19.48
N ARG A 375 3.05 19.95 18.30
CA ARG A 375 4.22 20.83 18.16
C ARG A 375 4.07 22.15 18.91
N GLU A 376 2.83 22.65 19.01
CA GLU A 376 2.47 23.89 19.73
C GLU A 376 2.39 23.68 21.26
N GLY A 377 2.64 22.46 21.74
CA GLY A 377 2.63 22.12 23.17
C GLY A 377 1.25 21.75 23.74
N CYS A 378 0.21 21.66 22.90
CA CYS A 378 -1.12 21.22 23.33
C CYS A 378 -1.12 19.71 23.64
N ASN A 379 -1.67 19.32 24.79
CA ASN A 379 -1.83 17.93 25.18
C ASN A 379 -3.26 17.46 24.95
N TYR A 380 -3.43 16.38 24.22
CA TYR A 380 -4.72 15.76 23.94
C TYR A 380 -4.78 14.34 24.48
N GLU A 381 -5.82 14.02 25.22
CA GLU A 381 -6.08 12.65 25.66
C GLU A 381 -6.94 11.90 24.65
N ILE A 382 -6.47 10.72 24.24
CA ILE A 382 -7.18 9.79 23.35
C ILE A 382 -7.78 8.69 24.20
N PRO A 383 -9.12 8.59 24.29
CA PRO A 383 -9.78 7.60 25.15
C PRO A 383 -9.64 6.16 24.63
N LYS A 384 -9.61 5.22 25.56
CA LYS A 384 -9.78 3.80 25.29
C LYS A 384 -11.04 3.54 24.45
N GLY A 385 -10.97 2.60 23.53
CA GLY A 385 -12.09 2.22 22.66
C GLY A 385 -12.19 3.07 21.39
N GLN A 386 -11.39 4.12 21.25
CA GLN A 386 -11.44 5.01 20.10
C GLN A 386 -10.67 4.45 18.91
N THR A 387 -11.20 4.66 17.71
CA THR A 387 -10.47 4.45 16.47
C THR A 387 -9.52 5.63 16.25
N VAL A 388 -8.25 5.34 16.01
CA VAL A 388 -7.20 6.32 15.76
C VAL A 388 -6.65 6.11 14.36
N ALA A 389 -6.42 7.18 13.62
CA ALA A 389 -5.88 7.10 12.26
C ALA A 389 -4.79 8.14 12.04
N THR A 390 -3.92 7.89 11.08
CA THR A 390 -3.04 8.91 10.51
C THR A 390 -3.21 8.98 9.01
N SER A 391 -3.27 10.19 8.45
CA SER A 391 -3.27 10.41 7.01
C SER A 391 -1.84 10.44 6.51
N VAL A 392 -1.46 9.44 5.73
CA VAL A 392 -0.15 9.38 5.07
C VAL A 392 -0.01 10.51 4.06
N ALA A 393 -1.09 10.78 3.29
CA ALA A 393 -1.06 11.81 2.26
C ALA A 393 -0.90 13.23 2.82
N VAL A 394 -1.52 13.55 3.95
CA VAL A 394 -1.34 14.85 4.62
C VAL A 394 0.02 14.90 5.30
N GLY A 395 0.42 13.85 6.03
CA GLY A 395 1.73 13.76 6.69
C GLY A 395 2.90 13.95 5.73
N ASN A 396 2.79 13.41 4.52
CA ASN A 396 3.78 13.58 3.45
C ASN A 396 3.82 14.99 2.84
N ARG A 397 2.91 15.89 3.22
CA ARG A 397 2.80 17.25 2.67
C ARG A 397 2.90 18.36 3.71
N LEU A 398 3.39 18.03 4.91
CA LEU A 398 3.55 19.01 5.98
C LEU A 398 4.61 20.06 5.57
N PRO A 399 4.27 21.38 5.48
CA PRO A 399 5.19 22.38 4.97
C PRO A 399 6.41 22.62 5.85
N HIS A 400 6.31 22.34 7.14
CA HIS A 400 7.43 22.47 8.08
C HIS A 400 8.45 21.32 7.97
N ILE A 401 8.13 20.25 7.20
CA ILE A 401 9.02 19.14 6.90
C ILE A 401 9.48 19.23 5.44
N TYR A 402 8.51 19.38 4.52
CA TYR A 402 8.74 19.37 3.09
C TYR A 402 8.54 20.78 2.52
N LYS A 403 9.61 21.41 2.10
CA LYS A 403 9.53 22.71 1.42
C LYS A 403 8.79 22.54 0.09
N ASP A 404 7.83 23.43 -0.20
CA ASP A 404 7.01 23.39 -1.40
C ASP A 404 6.42 21.99 -1.65
N PRO A 405 5.57 21.46 -0.72
CA PRO A 405 5.21 20.04 -0.66
C PRO A 405 4.38 19.56 -1.84
N HIS A 406 3.84 20.45 -2.66
CA HIS A 406 3.04 20.13 -3.84
C HIS A 406 3.87 20.06 -5.14
N ILE A 407 5.16 20.44 -5.08
CA ILE A 407 6.08 20.37 -6.22
C ILE A 407 6.81 19.04 -6.20
N TYR A 408 6.88 18.37 -7.36
CA TYR A 408 7.70 17.18 -7.54
C TYR A 408 9.17 17.58 -7.57
N ASP A 409 9.89 17.28 -6.51
CA ASP A 409 11.31 17.59 -6.34
C ASP A 409 12.07 16.45 -5.66
N PRO A 410 12.56 15.46 -6.42
CA PRO A 410 13.34 14.34 -5.91
C PRO A 410 14.59 14.75 -5.11
N HIS A 411 15.18 15.90 -5.39
CA HIS A 411 16.40 16.38 -4.72
C HIS A 411 16.19 16.59 -3.21
N ARG A 412 14.93 16.71 -2.75
CA ARG A 412 14.63 16.80 -1.31
C ARG A 412 15.09 15.60 -0.49
N PHE A 413 15.24 14.43 -1.15
CA PHE A 413 15.75 13.19 -0.54
C PHE A 413 17.24 12.97 -0.78
N GLY A 414 17.87 13.82 -1.57
CA GLY A 414 19.29 13.75 -1.88
C GLY A 414 20.18 14.26 -0.75
N PRO A 415 21.51 14.02 -0.89
CA PRO A 415 22.49 14.51 0.07
C PRO A 415 22.39 16.03 0.30
N GLY A 416 22.46 16.43 1.57
CA GLY A 416 22.42 17.85 1.99
C GLY A 416 21.03 18.44 2.20
N ARG A 417 19.94 17.77 1.77
CA ARG A 417 18.56 18.15 2.11
C ARG A 417 17.88 17.13 3.01
N GLU A 418 17.80 15.89 2.62
CA GLU A 418 17.29 14.74 3.40
C GLU A 418 16.06 15.09 4.24
N GLU A 419 15.08 15.78 3.61
CA GLU A 419 13.89 16.33 4.29
C GLU A 419 13.08 15.27 5.07
N ASP A 420 13.11 14.02 4.62
CA ASP A 420 12.51 12.88 5.32
C ASP A 420 13.18 12.54 6.67
N LYS A 421 14.42 13.01 6.90
CA LYS A 421 15.16 12.81 8.16
C LYS A 421 15.02 14.02 9.09
N VAL A 422 14.93 15.23 8.53
CA VAL A 422 14.83 16.48 9.28
C VAL A 422 13.61 16.49 10.22
N GLY A 423 12.47 15.99 9.77
CA GLY A 423 11.26 15.89 10.57
C GLY A 423 11.24 14.71 11.57
N GLY A 424 12.36 13.97 11.70
CA GLY A 424 12.47 12.82 12.60
C GLY A 424 11.96 11.51 11.99
N LYS A 425 11.96 10.45 12.81
CA LYS A 425 11.77 9.05 12.38
C LYS A 425 10.46 8.79 11.61
N PHE A 426 9.42 9.56 11.85
CA PHE A 426 8.09 9.37 11.25
C PHE A 426 7.69 10.49 10.28
N ALA A 427 8.66 11.28 9.82
CA ALA A 427 8.43 12.34 8.86
C ALA A 427 7.97 11.81 7.49
N TYR A 428 8.40 10.60 7.11
CA TYR A 428 8.03 9.92 5.88
C TYR A 428 7.19 8.65 6.17
N PRO A 429 5.86 8.79 6.44
CA PRO A 429 5.01 7.69 6.88
C PRO A 429 4.56 6.73 5.77
N SER A 430 5.05 6.87 4.53
CA SER A 430 4.61 6.09 3.36
C SER A 430 4.75 4.57 3.52
N PHE A 431 5.70 4.11 4.33
CA PHE A 431 5.88 2.69 4.67
C PHE A 431 5.47 2.36 6.10
N GLY A 432 4.69 3.23 6.73
CA GLY A 432 4.30 3.09 8.14
C GLY A 432 5.50 3.22 9.09
N GLY A 433 5.36 2.66 10.28
CA GLY A 433 6.41 2.74 11.30
C GLY A 433 6.27 1.68 12.40
N GLY A 434 7.32 1.56 13.22
CA GLY A 434 7.36 0.66 14.37
C GLY A 434 7.21 -0.81 14.00
N ARG A 435 6.53 -1.57 14.85
CA ARG A 435 6.32 -3.02 14.65
C ARG A 435 5.49 -3.37 13.41
N HIS A 436 4.71 -2.43 12.89
CA HIS A 436 3.86 -2.58 11.72
C HIS A 436 4.41 -1.84 10.50
N ALA A 437 5.71 -1.50 10.49
CA ALA A 437 6.38 -0.99 9.30
C ALA A 437 6.26 -2.00 8.14
N CYS A 438 6.16 -1.48 6.92
CA CYS A 438 6.02 -2.31 5.73
C CYS A 438 7.18 -3.31 5.60
N PRO A 439 6.92 -4.62 5.60
CA PRO A 439 7.99 -5.61 5.44
C PRO A 439 8.57 -5.64 4.02
N GLY A 440 7.78 -5.22 3.01
CA GLY A 440 8.16 -5.23 1.60
C GLY A 440 8.79 -3.94 1.09
N GLY A 441 9.12 -2.97 1.96
CA GLY A 441 9.64 -1.67 1.51
C GLY A 441 10.91 -1.80 0.67
N TYR A 442 11.89 -2.57 1.13
CA TYR A 442 13.12 -2.81 0.40
C TYR A 442 12.87 -3.56 -0.92
N TYR A 443 12.05 -4.61 -0.89
CA TYR A 443 11.64 -5.35 -2.09
C TYR A 443 11.00 -4.45 -3.14
N ALA A 444 10.10 -3.54 -2.73
CA ALA A 444 9.46 -2.59 -3.63
C ALA A 444 10.47 -1.67 -4.33
N PHE A 445 11.44 -1.13 -3.59
CA PHE A 445 12.49 -0.30 -4.19
C PHE A 445 13.35 -1.06 -5.18
N ILE A 446 13.78 -2.28 -4.84
CA ILE A 446 14.64 -3.10 -5.72
C ILE A 446 13.92 -3.42 -7.02
N GLN A 447 12.68 -3.93 -6.98
CA GLN A 447 11.95 -4.28 -8.21
C GLN A 447 11.66 -3.05 -9.09
N ILE A 448 11.29 -1.90 -8.50
CA ILE A 448 11.07 -0.67 -9.26
C ILE A 448 12.37 -0.17 -9.90
N LYS A 449 13.49 -0.20 -9.16
CA LYS A 449 14.80 0.17 -9.71
C LYS A 449 15.22 -0.74 -10.87
N VAL A 450 15.08 -2.05 -10.74
CA VAL A 450 15.41 -3.00 -11.82
C VAL A 450 14.59 -2.70 -13.08
N ILE A 451 13.28 -2.51 -12.95
CA ILE A 451 12.40 -2.21 -14.08
C ILE A 451 12.79 -0.88 -14.73
N TRP A 452 12.90 0.19 -13.95
CA TRP A 452 13.14 1.53 -14.49
C TRP A 452 14.57 1.73 -14.99
N SER A 453 15.55 1.10 -14.35
CA SER A 453 16.92 1.05 -14.89
C SER A 453 16.93 0.40 -16.28
N PHE A 454 16.25 -0.75 -16.45
CA PHE A 454 16.15 -1.40 -17.74
C PHE A 454 15.44 -0.53 -18.78
N LEU A 455 14.31 0.08 -18.44
CA LEU A 455 13.55 0.95 -19.33
C LEU A 455 14.39 2.17 -19.77
N LEU A 456 15.04 2.84 -18.83
CA LEU A 456 15.89 4.00 -19.11
C LEU A 456 17.13 3.68 -19.94
N ARG A 457 17.69 2.47 -19.79
CA ARG A 457 18.84 2.00 -20.59
C ARG A 457 18.49 1.65 -22.02
N ASN A 458 17.29 1.11 -22.25
CA ASN A 458 16.93 0.49 -23.52
C ASN A 458 15.90 1.27 -24.35
N PHE A 459 15.22 2.26 -23.77
CA PHE A 459 14.15 2.98 -24.46
C PHE A 459 14.19 4.49 -24.18
N GLU A 460 13.89 5.27 -25.20
CA GLU A 460 13.45 6.65 -25.06
C GLU A 460 11.95 6.63 -24.81
N LEU A 461 11.49 7.24 -23.72
CA LEU A 461 10.11 7.20 -23.26
C LEU A 461 9.54 8.62 -23.22
N LYS A 462 8.30 8.80 -23.71
CA LYS A 462 7.58 10.09 -23.64
C LYS A 462 6.12 9.87 -23.28
N MET A 463 5.60 10.70 -22.37
CA MET A 463 4.16 10.71 -22.09
C MET A 463 3.41 11.19 -23.36
N VAL A 464 2.38 10.43 -23.75
CA VAL A 464 1.46 10.82 -24.84
C VAL A 464 0.03 11.03 -24.34
N SER A 465 -0.27 10.67 -23.09
CA SER A 465 -1.48 11.09 -22.39
C SER A 465 -1.21 12.27 -21.48
N PRO A 466 -2.24 13.04 -21.09
CA PRO A 466 -2.12 14.02 -20.02
C PRO A 466 -1.62 13.38 -18.71
N PHE A 467 -1.06 14.19 -17.81
CA PHE A 467 -0.68 13.72 -16.47
C PHE A 467 -1.91 13.11 -15.78
N PRO A 468 -1.82 11.88 -15.25
CA PRO A 468 -2.98 11.17 -14.74
C PRO A 468 -3.52 11.81 -13.46
N GLN A 469 -4.83 11.72 -13.27
CA GLN A 469 -5.49 12.01 -11.98
C GLN A 469 -5.40 10.79 -11.08
N GLU A 470 -5.57 10.99 -9.77
CA GLU A 470 -5.65 9.90 -8.81
C GLU A 470 -7.02 9.19 -8.89
N GLU A 471 -7.01 7.86 -8.84
CA GLU A 471 -8.23 7.04 -8.80
C GLU A 471 -8.70 6.90 -7.35
N PHE A 472 -9.80 7.58 -7.02
CA PHE A 472 -10.41 7.51 -5.69
C PHE A 472 -11.31 6.28 -5.55
N GLY A 473 -11.52 5.84 -4.30
CA GLY A 473 -12.44 4.72 -4.01
C GLY A 473 -11.82 3.33 -4.16
N LYS A 474 -10.56 3.22 -4.54
CA LYS A 474 -9.79 1.97 -4.50
C LYS A 474 -9.09 1.81 -3.15
N PHE A 475 -8.92 0.56 -2.71
CA PHE A 475 -8.17 0.24 -1.49
C PHE A 475 -6.72 0.74 -1.58
N THR A 476 -6.11 0.63 -2.76
CA THR A 476 -4.80 1.21 -3.09
C THR A 476 -5.00 2.24 -4.19
N PRO A 477 -4.90 3.55 -3.90
CA PRO A 477 -4.98 4.59 -4.90
C PRO A 477 -3.88 4.44 -5.97
N GLY A 478 -4.23 4.75 -7.20
CA GLY A 478 -3.30 4.69 -8.33
C GLY A 478 -3.67 5.71 -9.41
N PRO A 479 -2.93 5.79 -10.52
CA PRO A 479 -3.32 6.61 -11.66
C PRO A 479 -4.66 6.17 -12.24
N LYS A 480 -5.59 7.11 -12.44
CA LYS A 480 -6.89 6.87 -13.04
C LYS A 480 -6.76 6.62 -14.54
N GLY A 481 -7.38 5.56 -15.02
CA GLY A 481 -7.36 5.20 -16.44
C GLY A 481 -6.02 4.67 -16.91
N LYS A 482 -5.71 4.91 -18.18
CA LYS A 482 -4.47 4.48 -18.83
C LYS A 482 -3.39 5.55 -18.71
N VAL A 483 -2.14 5.14 -18.59
CA VAL A 483 -0.95 6.00 -18.65
C VAL A 483 -0.24 5.70 -19.97
N MET A 484 -0.61 6.43 -21.03
CA MET A 484 -0.08 6.17 -22.38
C MET A 484 1.30 6.77 -22.56
N VAL A 485 2.24 5.96 -22.99
CA VAL A 485 3.63 6.33 -23.22
C VAL A 485 4.07 5.82 -24.58
N SER A 486 4.68 6.69 -25.38
CA SER A 486 5.43 6.26 -26.57
C SER A 486 6.83 5.83 -26.16
N TYR A 487 7.33 4.78 -26.83
CA TYR A 487 8.70 4.33 -26.65
C TYR A 487 9.42 4.22 -27.99
N LYS A 488 10.72 4.45 -27.97
CA LYS A 488 11.64 4.17 -29.08
C LYS A 488 12.86 3.46 -28.53
N LYS A 489 13.20 2.31 -29.13
CA LYS A 489 14.37 1.52 -28.71
C LYS A 489 15.65 2.32 -28.92
N ARG A 490 16.50 2.32 -27.90
CA ARG A 490 17.86 2.86 -27.95
C ARG A 490 18.77 1.98 -27.11
N LEU A 491 20.08 2.08 -27.35
CA LEU A 491 21.09 1.57 -26.46
C LEU A 491 21.82 2.75 -25.83
N LEU A 492 21.84 2.84 -24.53
CA LEU A 492 22.75 3.74 -23.84
C LEU A 492 24.13 3.12 -23.92
N LEU A 493 24.99 3.65 -24.77
CA LEU A 493 26.41 3.31 -24.77
C LEU A 493 27.09 4.00 -23.59
N ALA A 494 28.12 3.36 -23.03
CA ALA A 494 29.00 4.01 -22.07
C ALA A 494 29.55 5.31 -22.70
N SER A 495 29.57 6.38 -21.94
CA SER A 495 30.29 7.60 -22.34
C SER A 495 31.75 7.20 -22.50
N THR A 496 32.27 7.27 -23.71
CA THR A 496 33.71 7.12 -24.00
C THR A 496 34.52 8.20 -23.28
#